data_1292fb68aa5fb0c0f3e7c4194bea2b48
#
_entry.id   1292fb68aa5fb0c0f3e7c4194bea2b48
#
_cell.length_a   1.000
_cell.length_b   1.000
_cell.length_c   1.000
_cell.angle_alpha   90.00
_cell.angle_beta   90.00
_cell.angle_gamma   90.00
#
_symmetry.space_group_name_H-M   'P 1'
#
loop_
_entity.id
_entity.type
_entity.pdbx_description
1 polymer ?
#
loop_
_entity_poly.entity_id
_entity_poly.type
_entity_poly.pdbx_seq_one_letter_code
_entity_poly.pdbx_strand_id
1 'polypeptide(L)'
;MNNKIFRFKDIHVEVEGKEVVKGVSLEIGTGEKHAIMGPNGSGKSSLANALAGHPGYEITKGEAYIKGEDLLEMDATERSLAGLFLAFQYPSAIPGVTVANFLRSAIKARHGDDEEVLKNFRSDLKDKFKLLNMDVSFATRYVNDGFSGGEKKRLEILQMAMLNPSVAILDETDSGLDIDALKVVSEGINRTLTEENAAILVTHYQRILNYVKPDYVHVMKDGKIVRSGSPELALELEDKGYDWITSEDVEKVGA
;
A
#
# COMPACT_ATOMS: atom_id res chain seq x y z
N MET A 1 -24.58 7.46 -0.25
CA MET A 1 -24.14 6.47 -1.27
C MET A 1 -22.73 6.11 -0.91
N ASN A 2 -22.46 4.83 -0.55
CA ASN A 2 -21.09 4.40 -0.26
C ASN A 2 -20.28 4.51 -1.56
N ASN A 3 -19.41 5.51 -1.63
CA ASN A 3 -18.59 5.75 -2.82
C ASN A 3 -17.38 4.79 -2.75
N LYS A 4 -17.57 3.57 -3.29
CA LYS A 4 -16.50 2.57 -3.35
C LYS A 4 -15.45 3.03 -4.37
N ILE A 5 -14.30 3.47 -3.85
CA ILE A 5 -13.21 4.00 -4.67
C ILE A 5 -12.35 2.89 -5.25
N PHE A 6 -12.25 1.76 -4.52
CA PHE A 6 -11.47 0.59 -4.92
C PHE A 6 -12.22 -0.69 -4.58
N ARG A 7 -12.37 -1.58 -5.54
CA ARG A 7 -13.02 -2.87 -5.31
C ARG A 7 -12.36 -3.96 -6.15
N PHE A 8 -12.29 -5.13 -5.60
CA PHE A 8 -11.93 -6.34 -6.34
C PHE A 8 -12.75 -7.51 -5.84
N LYS A 9 -13.05 -8.44 -6.75
CA LYS A 9 -13.93 -9.56 -6.48
C LYS A 9 -13.37 -10.84 -7.09
N ASP A 10 -13.33 -11.89 -6.28
CA ASP A 10 -12.91 -13.25 -6.66
C ASP A 10 -11.52 -13.26 -7.34
N ILE A 11 -10.58 -12.48 -6.79
CA ILE A 11 -9.23 -12.37 -7.35
C ILE A 11 -8.43 -13.63 -7.05
N HIS A 12 -7.92 -14.25 -8.12
CA HIS A 12 -6.98 -15.36 -8.08
C HIS A 12 -5.64 -14.89 -8.64
N VAL A 13 -4.55 -15.25 -7.99
CA VAL A 13 -3.19 -14.86 -8.43
C VAL A 13 -2.30 -16.08 -8.49
N GLU A 14 -1.58 -16.20 -9.61
CA GLU A 14 -0.51 -17.17 -9.80
C GLU A 14 0.86 -16.51 -9.80
N VAL A 15 1.83 -17.22 -9.21
CA VAL A 15 3.25 -16.87 -9.20
C VAL A 15 4.01 -18.12 -9.62
N GLU A 16 4.77 -18.02 -10.73
CA GLU A 16 5.52 -19.15 -11.30
C GLU A 16 4.65 -20.40 -11.51
N GLY A 17 3.40 -20.21 -11.97
CA GLY A 17 2.45 -21.28 -12.24
C GLY A 17 1.82 -21.92 -10.99
N LYS A 18 2.02 -21.33 -9.81
CA LYS A 18 1.39 -21.78 -8.57
C LYS A 18 0.37 -20.76 -8.08
N GLU A 19 -0.86 -21.17 -7.87
CA GLU A 19 -1.91 -20.33 -7.29
C GLU A 19 -1.59 -20.00 -5.83
N VAL A 20 -1.44 -18.70 -5.53
CA VAL A 20 -1.10 -18.17 -4.21
C VAL A 20 -2.21 -17.33 -3.58
N VAL A 21 -3.10 -16.75 -4.40
CA VAL A 21 -4.34 -16.07 -3.96
C VAL A 21 -5.53 -16.79 -4.59
N LYS A 22 -6.56 -17.07 -3.80
CA LYS A 22 -7.62 -18.04 -4.13
C LYS A 22 -9.01 -17.46 -3.90
N GLY A 23 -9.39 -16.44 -4.69
CA GLY A 23 -10.74 -15.88 -4.65
C GLY A 23 -10.91 -14.82 -3.56
N VAL A 24 -9.99 -13.85 -3.48
CA VAL A 24 -10.07 -12.74 -2.53
C VAL A 24 -10.98 -11.64 -3.06
N SER A 25 -11.91 -11.16 -2.21
CA SER A 25 -12.82 -10.06 -2.52
C SER A 25 -12.74 -9.00 -1.43
N LEU A 26 -12.74 -7.72 -1.83
CA LEU A 26 -12.78 -6.59 -0.91
C LEU A 26 -13.34 -5.34 -1.62
N GLU A 27 -14.08 -4.54 -0.87
CA GLU A 27 -14.57 -3.23 -1.31
C GLU A 27 -14.15 -2.16 -0.30
N ILE A 28 -13.57 -1.07 -0.80
CA ILE A 28 -13.01 0.00 0.02
C ILE A 28 -13.64 1.32 -0.38
N GLY A 29 -14.23 2.01 0.57
CA GLY A 29 -14.80 3.34 0.41
C GLY A 29 -13.74 4.43 0.46
N THR A 30 -14.09 5.60 -0.04
CA THR A 30 -13.28 6.81 0.13
C THR A 30 -13.13 7.12 1.62
N GLY A 31 -11.92 7.42 2.08
CA GLY A 31 -11.58 7.68 3.47
C GLY A 31 -11.32 6.42 4.31
N GLU A 32 -11.66 5.23 3.82
CA GLU A 32 -11.51 3.99 4.58
C GLU A 32 -10.06 3.49 4.56
N LYS A 33 -9.62 2.97 5.70
CA LYS A 33 -8.33 2.29 5.89
C LYS A 33 -8.60 0.83 6.26
N HIS A 34 -8.18 -0.09 5.43
CA HIS A 34 -8.31 -1.52 5.67
C HIS A 34 -6.95 -2.12 6.01
N ALA A 35 -6.88 -3.01 6.99
CA ALA A 35 -5.68 -3.80 7.26
C ALA A 35 -5.88 -5.23 6.77
N ILE A 36 -4.91 -5.77 6.03
CA ILE A 36 -4.84 -7.18 5.68
C ILE A 36 -3.71 -7.79 6.51
N MET A 37 -4.08 -8.60 7.47
CA MET A 37 -3.17 -9.32 8.37
C MET A 37 -3.13 -10.81 8.04
N GLY A 38 -2.10 -11.51 8.48
CA GLY A 38 -1.98 -12.96 8.30
C GLY A 38 -0.54 -13.43 8.38
N PRO A 39 -0.32 -14.74 8.53
CA PRO A 39 1.02 -15.31 8.62
C PRO A 39 1.83 -15.08 7.33
N ASN A 40 3.16 -15.27 7.42
CA ASN A 40 4.03 -15.22 6.25
C ASN A 40 3.62 -16.33 5.26
N GLY A 41 3.66 -16.00 3.97
CA GLY A 41 3.24 -16.91 2.91
C GLY A 41 1.71 -17.04 2.71
N SER A 42 0.89 -16.26 3.40
CA SER A 42 -0.57 -16.30 3.21
C SER A 42 -1.07 -15.66 1.90
N GLY A 43 -0.20 -14.98 1.13
CA GLY A 43 -0.55 -14.38 -0.16
C GLY A 43 -0.75 -12.86 -0.14
N LYS A 44 -0.57 -12.17 1.00
CA LYS A 44 -0.80 -10.71 1.16
C LYS A 44 -0.01 -9.86 0.17
N SER A 45 1.32 -10.02 0.16
CA SER A 45 2.19 -9.28 -0.76
C SER A 45 1.97 -9.68 -2.22
N SER A 46 1.60 -10.95 -2.48
CA SER A 46 1.24 -11.40 -3.82
C SER A 46 -0.02 -10.69 -4.33
N LEU A 47 -1.04 -10.54 -3.49
CA LEU A 47 -2.24 -9.77 -3.80
C LEU A 47 -1.90 -8.29 -4.07
N ALA A 48 -1.10 -7.67 -3.20
CA ALA A 48 -0.68 -6.27 -3.34
C ALA A 48 0.07 -6.02 -4.67
N ASN A 49 1.05 -6.88 -4.99
CA ASN A 49 1.83 -6.78 -6.23
C ASN A 49 0.98 -7.05 -7.48
N ALA A 50 0.09 -8.04 -7.44
CA ALA A 50 -0.81 -8.34 -8.55
C ALA A 50 -1.77 -7.17 -8.85
N LEU A 51 -2.38 -6.57 -7.81
CA LEU A 51 -3.24 -5.39 -7.96
C LEU A 51 -2.47 -4.17 -8.49
N ALA A 52 -1.18 -4.03 -8.15
CA ALA A 52 -0.32 -2.98 -8.69
C ALA A 52 0.17 -3.24 -10.12
N GLY A 53 -0.09 -4.41 -10.70
CA GLY A 53 0.31 -4.76 -12.07
C GLY A 53 1.76 -5.24 -12.20
N HIS A 54 2.34 -5.80 -11.15
CA HIS A 54 3.69 -6.36 -11.20
C HIS A 54 3.73 -7.62 -12.08
N PRO A 55 4.60 -7.68 -13.12
CA PRO A 55 4.55 -8.73 -14.15
C PRO A 55 4.83 -10.16 -13.65
N GLY A 56 5.40 -10.31 -12.46
CA GLY A 56 5.63 -11.62 -11.83
C GLY A 56 4.42 -12.18 -11.07
N TYR A 57 3.29 -11.46 -11.05
CA TYR A 57 2.08 -11.83 -10.30
C TYR A 57 0.88 -11.74 -11.23
N GLU A 58 0.47 -12.88 -11.80
CA GLU A 58 -0.60 -12.96 -12.79
C GLU A 58 -1.97 -13.09 -12.12
N ILE A 59 -2.89 -12.16 -12.42
CA ILE A 59 -4.30 -12.32 -12.04
C ILE A 59 -4.95 -13.21 -13.07
N THR A 60 -5.29 -14.44 -12.69
CA THR A 60 -5.84 -15.45 -13.59
C THR A 60 -7.36 -15.45 -13.61
N LYS A 61 -8.02 -14.89 -12.59
CA LYS A 61 -9.47 -14.82 -12.47
C LYS A 61 -9.88 -13.67 -11.55
N GLY A 62 -11.11 -13.19 -11.73
CA GLY A 62 -11.73 -12.14 -10.93
C GLY A 62 -11.89 -10.84 -11.68
N GLU A 63 -12.30 -9.82 -10.96
CA GLU A 63 -12.48 -8.46 -11.46
C GLU A 63 -11.94 -7.44 -10.45
N ALA A 64 -11.38 -6.33 -10.91
CA ALA A 64 -10.89 -5.24 -10.07
C ALA A 64 -11.15 -3.88 -10.70
N TYR A 65 -11.53 -2.91 -9.89
CA TYR A 65 -11.89 -1.57 -10.34
C TYR A 65 -11.32 -0.49 -9.42
N ILE A 66 -10.81 0.58 -10.02
CA ILE A 66 -10.42 1.80 -9.33
C ILE A 66 -11.25 2.97 -9.88
N LYS A 67 -11.97 3.69 -9.02
CA LYS A 67 -12.87 4.79 -9.41
C LYS A 67 -13.89 4.41 -10.51
N GLY A 68 -14.25 3.13 -10.58
CA GLY A 68 -15.17 2.59 -11.59
C GLY A 68 -14.51 2.17 -12.90
N GLU A 69 -13.22 2.40 -13.09
CA GLU A 69 -12.45 1.94 -14.25
C GLU A 69 -11.90 0.53 -14.02
N ASP A 70 -11.88 -0.30 -15.04
CA ASP A 70 -11.39 -1.70 -14.96
C ASP A 70 -9.86 -1.71 -14.80
N LEU A 71 -9.41 -2.13 -13.61
CA LEU A 71 -7.99 -2.18 -13.26
C LEU A 71 -7.23 -3.26 -14.05
N LEU A 72 -7.91 -4.34 -14.44
CA LEU A 72 -7.25 -5.48 -15.08
C LEU A 72 -6.87 -5.20 -16.54
N GLU A 73 -7.57 -4.25 -17.18
CA GLU A 73 -7.22 -3.77 -18.53
C GLU A 73 -6.05 -2.77 -18.54
N MET A 74 -5.59 -2.33 -17.36
CA MET A 74 -4.53 -1.34 -17.21
C MET A 74 -3.16 -1.99 -17.00
N ASP A 75 -2.13 -1.43 -17.62
CA ASP A 75 -0.73 -1.71 -17.23
C ASP A 75 -0.35 -1.04 -15.90
N ALA A 76 0.84 -1.34 -15.36
CA ALA A 76 1.28 -0.79 -14.07
C ALA A 76 1.37 0.76 -14.08
N THR A 77 1.71 1.36 -15.22
CA THR A 77 1.78 2.82 -15.38
C THR A 77 0.38 3.41 -15.35
N GLU A 78 -0.55 2.84 -16.10
CA GLU A 78 -1.95 3.27 -16.15
C GLU A 78 -2.63 3.14 -14.79
N ARG A 79 -2.39 2.03 -14.04
CA ARG A 79 -2.86 1.88 -12.65
C ARG A 79 -2.36 2.98 -11.74
N SER A 80 -1.06 3.33 -11.86
CA SER A 80 -0.49 4.43 -11.10
C SER A 80 -1.11 5.78 -11.47
N LEU A 81 -1.35 6.05 -12.76
CA LEU A 81 -2.01 7.28 -13.24
C LEU A 81 -3.47 7.35 -12.80
N ALA A 82 -4.20 6.23 -12.76
CA ALA A 82 -5.56 6.14 -12.21
C ALA A 82 -5.61 6.46 -10.70
N GLY A 83 -4.45 6.44 -10.02
CA GLY A 83 -4.31 6.85 -8.63
C GLY A 83 -3.98 5.73 -7.66
N LEU A 84 -3.58 4.54 -8.14
CA LEU A 84 -3.08 3.48 -7.30
C LEU A 84 -1.60 3.71 -6.96
N PHE A 85 -1.23 3.46 -5.71
CA PHE A 85 0.15 3.51 -5.22
C PHE A 85 0.47 2.24 -4.44
N LEU A 86 1.65 1.67 -4.67
CA LEU A 86 2.20 0.56 -3.88
C LEU A 86 3.49 0.99 -3.19
N ALA A 87 3.52 0.93 -1.85
CA ALA A 87 4.76 0.92 -1.10
C ALA A 87 5.26 -0.53 -1.01
N PHE A 88 6.45 -0.79 -1.53
CA PHE A 88 6.99 -2.14 -1.64
C PHE A 88 7.56 -2.65 -0.31
N GLN A 89 7.46 -3.95 -0.08
CA GLN A 89 8.13 -4.59 1.06
C GLN A 89 9.66 -4.34 1.02
N TYR A 90 10.27 -4.47 -0.16
CA TYR A 90 11.69 -4.26 -0.41
C TYR A 90 11.92 -3.25 -1.54
N PRO A 91 12.01 -1.93 -1.25
CA PRO A 91 12.22 -0.93 -2.27
C PRO A 91 13.57 -1.07 -2.96
N SER A 92 13.56 -1.18 -4.29
CA SER A 92 14.76 -1.33 -5.11
C SER A 92 15.53 -0.01 -5.24
N ALA A 93 16.86 -0.09 -5.37
CA ALA A 93 17.69 1.05 -5.72
C ALA A 93 17.60 1.36 -7.22
N ILE A 94 17.66 2.66 -7.58
CA ILE A 94 17.71 3.13 -8.96
C ILE A 94 18.98 3.98 -9.12
N PRO A 95 20.14 3.35 -9.41
CA PRO A 95 21.39 4.07 -9.57
C PRO A 95 21.31 5.08 -10.72
N GLY A 96 21.90 6.26 -10.52
CA GLY A 96 21.92 7.32 -11.53
C GLY A 96 20.67 8.20 -11.57
N VAL A 97 19.57 7.83 -10.90
CA VAL A 97 18.35 8.63 -10.83
C VAL A 97 18.22 9.25 -9.44
N THR A 98 18.30 10.57 -9.35
CA THR A 98 18.14 11.27 -8.06
C THR A 98 16.68 11.24 -7.60
N VAL A 99 16.46 11.28 -6.27
CA VAL A 99 15.13 11.34 -5.66
C VAL A 99 14.30 12.50 -6.25
N ALA A 100 14.90 13.68 -6.39
CA ALA A 100 14.19 14.83 -6.95
C ALA A 100 13.79 14.62 -8.42
N ASN A 101 14.67 14.05 -9.24
CA ASN A 101 14.37 13.80 -10.66
C ASN A 101 13.30 12.71 -10.80
N PHE A 102 13.39 11.63 -10.02
CA PHE A 102 12.40 10.58 -9.99
C PHE A 102 10.99 11.12 -9.67
N LEU A 103 10.88 11.85 -8.55
CA LEU A 103 9.59 12.42 -8.11
C LEU A 103 9.05 13.46 -9.10
N ARG A 104 9.92 14.32 -9.65
CA ARG A 104 9.51 15.30 -10.66
C ARG A 104 8.97 14.63 -11.92
N SER A 105 9.62 13.55 -12.38
CA SER A 105 9.15 12.79 -13.54
C SER A 105 7.81 12.12 -13.28
N ALA A 106 7.62 11.53 -12.09
CA ALA A 106 6.37 10.88 -11.71
C ALA A 106 5.22 11.90 -11.58
N ILE A 107 5.46 13.07 -11.00
CA ILE A 107 4.48 14.17 -10.91
C ILE A 107 4.13 14.69 -12.30
N LYS A 108 5.13 14.90 -13.17
CA LYS A 108 4.89 15.32 -14.55
C LYS A 108 4.08 14.29 -15.34
N ALA A 109 4.33 13.00 -15.15
CA ALA A 109 3.54 11.94 -15.79
C ALA A 109 2.07 11.97 -15.36
N ARG A 110 1.80 12.33 -14.10
CA ARG A 110 0.44 12.37 -13.54
C ARG A 110 -0.34 13.66 -13.88
N HIS A 111 0.34 14.79 -13.89
CA HIS A 111 -0.27 16.12 -14.05
C HIS A 111 0.04 16.80 -15.40
N GLY A 112 0.82 16.14 -16.26
CA GLY A 112 1.26 16.74 -17.52
C GLY A 112 2.21 17.93 -17.30
N ASP A 113 2.07 18.95 -18.16
CA ASP A 113 2.83 20.19 -18.08
C ASP A 113 2.10 21.28 -17.28
N ASP A 114 1.38 20.90 -16.21
CA ASP A 114 0.75 21.86 -15.28
C ASP A 114 1.85 22.72 -14.61
N GLU A 115 1.93 23.98 -15.07
CA GLU A 115 2.98 24.92 -14.64
C GLU A 115 2.90 25.23 -13.13
N GLU A 116 1.70 25.24 -12.54
CA GLU A 116 1.52 25.55 -11.12
C GLU A 116 2.06 24.40 -10.25
N VAL A 117 1.73 23.15 -10.59
CA VAL A 117 2.21 21.95 -9.91
C VAL A 117 3.74 21.86 -10.01
N LEU A 118 4.29 22.07 -11.21
CA LEU A 118 5.73 21.98 -11.43
C LEU A 118 6.51 23.13 -10.77
N LYS A 119 5.90 24.33 -10.65
CA LYS A 119 6.49 25.50 -9.97
C LYS A 119 6.57 25.28 -8.47
N ASN A 120 5.56 24.67 -7.87
CA ASN A 120 5.49 24.41 -6.43
C ASN A 120 6.28 23.17 -6.00
N PHE A 121 6.71 22.32 -6.92
CA PHE A 121 7.40 21.05 -6.66
C PHE A 121 8.53 21.13 -5.62
N ARG A 122 9.38 22.19 -5.70
CA ARG A 122 10.53 22.30 -4.79
C ARG A 122 10.12 22.65 -3.35
N SER A 123 9.13 23.52 -3.18
CA SER A 123 8.59 23.86 -1.86
C SER A 123 7.91 22.64 -1.24
N ASP A 124 7.06 21.97 -2.01
CA ASP A 124 6.32 20.80 -1.55
C ASP A 124 7.25 19.66 -1.16
N LEU A 125 8.26 19.39 -1.99
CA LEU A 125 9.28 18.38 -1.69
C LEU A 125 10.01 18.70 -0.38
N LYS A 126 10.39 19.96 -0.15
CA LYS A 126 11.05 20.40 1.10
C LYS A 126 10.15 20.19 2.32
N ASP A 127 8.87 20.52 2.21
CA ASP A 127 7.91 20.35 3.30
C ASP A 127 7.66 18.87 3.61
N LYS A 128 7.61 17.99 2.59
CA LYS A 128 7.49 16.55 2.80
C LYS A 128 8.76 15.92 3.37
N PHE A 129 9.96 16.40 3.02
CA PHE A 129 11.19 16.00 3.70
C PHE A 129 11.14 16.33 5.19
N LYS A 130 10.69 17.55 5.55
CA LYS A 130 10.53 17.97 6.95
C LYS A 130 9.50 17.09 7.69
N LEU A 131 8.38 16.79 7.07
CA LEU A 131 7.35 15.92 7.63
C LEU A 131 7.92 14.55 8.05
N LEU A 132 8.84 14.00 7.25
CA LEU A 132 9.40 12.67 7.44
C LEU A 132 10.75 12.66 8.16
N ASN A 133 11.14 13.78 8.77
CA ASN A 133 12.45 13.93 9.42
C ASN A 133 13.61 13.44 8.53
N MET A 134 13.55 13.77 7.24
CA MET A 134 14.60 13.47 6.26
C MET A 134 15.36 14.74 5.92
N ASP A 135 16.68 14.64 5.80
CA ASP A 135 17.52 15.76 5.35
C ASP A 135 17.25 16.06 3.87
N VAL A 136 17.18 17.35 3.53
CA VAL A 136 16.89 17.80 2.14
C VAL A 136 17.98 17.35 1.16
N SER A 137 19.20 17.04 1.64
CA SER A 137 20.28 16.49 0.79
C SER A 137 19.92 15.15 0.13
N PHE A 138 18.96 14.41 0.69
CA PHE A 138 18.43 13.20 0.05
C PHE A 138 17.83 13.47 -1.33
N ALA A 139 17.38 14.69 -1.61
CA ALA A 139 16.87 15.06 -2.93
C ALA A 139 17.88 14.84 -4.07
N THR A 140 19.16 14.96 -3.78
CA THR A 140 20.26 14.82 -4.76
C THR A 140 20.89 13.42 -4.75
N ARG A 141 20.53 12.56 -3.78
CA ARG A 141 21.00 11.17 -3.74
C ARG A 141 20.19 10.30 -4.71
N TYR A 142 20.78 9.20 -5.15
CA TYR A 142 20.06 8.23 -5.99
C TYR A 142 19.01 7.48 -5.18
N VAL A 143 17.88 7.18 -5.83
CA VAL A 143 16.73 6.51 -5.18
C VAL A 143 17.19 5.19 -4.54
N ASN A 144 17.02 5.10 -3.22
CA ASN A 144 17.33 3.92 -2.38
C ASN A 144 18.79 3.42 -2.42
N ASP A 145 19.69 4.10 -3.13
CA ASP A 145 21.09 3.70 -3.25
C ASP A 145 21.88 4.07 -1.98
N GLY A 146 22.36 3.05 -1.27
CA GLY A 146 23.05 3.21 0.03
C GLY A 146 22.16 3.72 1.16
N PHE A 147 20.82 3.63 1.03
CA PHE A 147 19.90 3.99 2.10
C PHE A 147 19.75 2.85 3.11
N SER A 148 19.66 3.19 4.39
CA SER A 148 19.24 2.26 5.44
C SER A 148 17.77 1.82 5.23
N GLY A 149 17.35 0.72 5.88
CA GLY A 149 15.96 0.27 5.80
C GLY A 149 14.95 1.35 6.18
N GLY A 150 15.20 2.08 7.27
CA GLY A 150 14.32 3.18 7.71
C GLY A 150 14.29 4.36 6.75
N GLU A 151 15.42 4.70 6.10
CA GLU A 151 15.47 5.76 5.09
C GLU A 151 14.70 5.36 3.83
N LYS A 152 14.79 4.09 3.39
CA LYS A 152 14.02 3.56 2.27
C LYS A 152 12.52 3.66 2.53
N LYS A 153 12.06 3.23 3.73
CA LYS A 153 10.63 3.31 4.09
C LYS A 153 10.14 4.74 4.19
N ARG A 154 10.93 5.65 4.77
CA ARG A 154 10.60 7.09 4.77
C ARG A 154 10.54 7.67 3.36
N LEU A 155 11.43 7.24 2.44
CA LEU A 155 11.38 7.67 1.05
C LEU A 155 10.11 7.15 0.34
N GLU A 156 9.62 5.96 0.62
CA GLU A 156 8.35 5.47 0.06
C GLU A 156 7.17 6.33 0.53
N ILE A 157 7.13 6.70 1.82
CA ILE A 157 6.07 7.59 2.31
C ILE A 157 6.23 9.01 1.74
N LEU A 158 7.47 9.47 1.50
CA LEU A 158 7.71 10.70 0.76
C LEU A 158 7.11 10.65 -0.66
N GLN A 159 7.32 9.55 -1.38
CA GLN A 159 6.74 9.33 -2.70
C GLN A 159 5.20 9.35 -2.63
N MET A 160 4.61 8.63 -1.69
CA MET A 160 3.16 8.64 -1.46
C MET A 160 2.64 10.07 -1.18
N ALA A 161 3.34 10.81 -0.30
CA ALA A 161 2.95 12.17 0.07
C ALA A 161 3.08 13.20 -1.07
N MET A 162 4.02 12.99 -1.99
CA MET A 162 4.20 13.82 -3.18
C MET A 162 3.21 13.48 -4.29
N LEU A 163 2.87 12.19 -4.44
CA LEU A 163 1.97 11.73 -5.49
C LEU A 163 0.49 11.83 -5.10
N ASN A 164 0.17 11.91 -3.82
CA ASN A 164 -1.18 11.97 -3.28
C ASN A 164 -2.16 10.99 -3.97
N PRO A 165 -1.94 9.68 -3.83
CA PRO A 165 -2.73 8.67 -4.54
C PRO A 165 -4.16 8.61 -4.00
N SER A 166 -5.10 8.18 -4.86
CA SER A 166 -6.48 7.91 -4.44
C SER A 166 -6.58 6.64 -3.58
N VAL A 167 -5.73 5.66 -3.88
CA VAL A 167 -5.63 4.37 -3.17
C VAL A 167 -4.17 4.05 -2.91
N ALA A 168 -3.80 3.84 -1.65
CA ALA A 168 -2.46 3.43 -1.26
C ALA A 168 -2.47 1.99 -0.72
N ILE A 169 -1.65 1.11 -1.29
CA ILE A 169 -1.35 -0.21 -0.73
C ILE A 169 0.02 -0.12 -0.06
N LEU A 170 0.08 -0.36 1.24
CA LEU A 170 1.29 -0.24 2.06
C LEU A 170 1.73 -1.64 2.50
N ASP A 171 2.67 -2.23 1.75
CA ASP A 171 3.11 -3.61 2.00
C ASP A 171 4.28 -3.66 2.98
N GLU A 172 4.01 -4.16 4.19
CA GLU A 172 4.95 -4.30 5.30
C GLU A 172 5.83 -3.05 5.54
N THR A 173 5.19 -1.88 5.50
CA THR A 173 5.88 -0.58 5.65
C THR A 173 6.54 -0.42 7.02
N ASP A 174 6.14 -1.22 8.00
CA ASP A 174 6.69 -1.26 9.36
C ASP A 174 7.85 -2.26 9.54
N SER A 175 8.14 -3.08 8.54
CA SER A 175 9.18 -4.11 8.63
C SER A 175 10.57 -3.49 8.78
N GLY A 176 11.35 -3.97 9.78
CA GLY A 176 12.71 -3.52 10.02
C GLY A 176 12.85 -2.11 10.62
N LEU A 177 11.75 -1.45 10.99
CA LEU A 177 11.78 -0.14 11.63
C LEU A 177 11.95 -0.27 13.16
N ASP A 178 12.77 0.60 13.73
CA ASP A 178 12.75 0.89 15.16
C ASP A 178 11.51 1.73 15.54
N ILE A 179 11.29 1.92 16.83
CA ILE A 179 10.09 2.61 17.36
C ILE A 179 10.00 4.05 16.84
N ASP A 180 11.12 4.76 16.75
CA ASP A 180 11.11 6.17 16.35
C ASP A 180 10.89 6.33 14.86
N ALA A 181 11.53 5.48 14.03
CA ALA A 181 11.26 5.44 12.59
C ALA A 181 9.80 5.04 12.30
N LEU A 182 9.24 4.07 13.04
CA LEU A 182 7.84 3.67 12.92
C LEU A 182 6.89 4.83 13.21
N LYS A 183 7.14 5.62 14.25
CA LYS A 183 6.33 6.81 14.57
C LYS A 183 6.35 7.83 13.43
N VAL A 184 7.55 8.15 12.91
CA VAL A 184 7.72 9.11 11.80
C VAL A 184 6.98 8.64 10.55
N VAL A 185 7.15 7.37 10.16
CA VAL A 185 6.47 6.76 9.01
C VAL A 185 4.96 6.79 9.20
N SER A 186 4.47 6.39 10.37
CA SER A 186 3.03 6.38 10.68
C SER A 186 2.42 7.78 10.69
N GLU A 187 3.14 8.78 11.20
CA GLU A 187 2.72 10.18 11.14
C GLU A 187 2.65 10.67 9.67
N GLY A 188 3.64 10.32 8.86
CA GLY A 188 3.64 10.60 7.42
C GLY A 188 2.44 10.00 6.71
N ILE A 189 2.11 8.73 7.01
CA ILE A 189 0.92 8.06 6.47
C ILE A 189 -0.35 8.81 6.88
N ASN A 190 -0.53 9.08 8.17
CA ASN A 190 -1.74 9.73 8.69
C ASN A 190 -1.94 11.17 8.15
N ARG A 191 -0.86 11.90 7.89
CA ARG A 191 -0.95 13.25 7.31
C ARG A 191 -1.15 13.25 5.80
N THR A 192 -0.82 12.16 5.13
CA THR A 192 -1.02 12.03 3.67
C THR A 192 -2.38 11.48 3.35
N LEU A 193 -2.84 10.47 4.10
CA LEU A 193 -4.15 9.86 3.90
C LEU A 193 -5.23 10.72 4.58
N THR A 194 -6.06 11.33 3.77
CA THR A 194 -7.20 12.16 4.17
C THR A 194 -8.51 11.39 3.98
N GLU A 195 -9.64 12.04 4.20
CA GLU A 195 -10.97 11.47 3.91
C GLU A 195 -11.22 11.24 2.41
N GLU A 196 -10.35 11.74 1.53
CA GLU A 196 -10.44 11.57 0.06
C GLU A 196 -9.66 10.35 -0.44
N ASN A 197 -8.76 9.80 0.37
CA ASN A 197 -7.90 8.67 -0.01
C ASN A 197 -8.40 7.38 0.67
N ALA A 198 -8.14 6.24 0.04
CA ALA A 198 -8.32 4.93 0.64
C ALA A 198 -6.96 4.25 0.87
N ALA A 199 -6.87 3.35 1.84
CA ALA A 199 -5.64 2.62 2.08
C ALA A 199 -5.86 1.14 2.44
N ILE A 200 -4.93 0.30 1.97
CA ILE A 200 -4.75 -1.07 2.42
C ILE A 200 -3.39 -1.17 3.11
N LEU A 201 -3.39 -1.46 4.41
CA LEU A 201 -2.18 -1.76 5.17
C LEU A 201 -1.99 -3.28 5.20
N VAL A 202 -0.95 -3.76 4.53
CA VAL A 202 -0.56 -5.17 4.59
C VAL A 202 0.52 -5.32 5.66
N THR A 203 0.24 -6.06 6.72
CA THR A 203 1.20 -6.30 7.79
C THR A 203 0.92 -7.61 8.51
N HIS A 204 1.92 -8.18 9.14
CA HIS A 204 1.77 -9.30 10.06
C HIS A 204 1.96 -8.87 11.52
N TYR A 205 2.20 -7.57 11.77
CA TYR A 205 2.37 -6.98 13.10
C TYR A 205 1.29 -5.94 13.40
N GLN A 206 0.79 -5.97 14.61
CA GLN A 206 -0.17 -4.97 15.09
C GLN A 206 0.48 -3.61 15.32
N ARG A 207 1.78 -3.53 15.57
CA ARG A 207 2.45 -2.31 16.05
C ARG A 207 2.21 -1.07 15.17
N ILE A 208 2.14 -1.19 13.84
CA ILE A 208 1.81 -0.07 12.96
C ILE A 208 0.35 0.34 13.11
N LEU A 209 -0.56 -0.61 13.36
CA LEU A 209 -2.00 -0.35 13.50
C LEU A 209 -2.33 0.43 14.78
N ASN A 210 -1.42 0.48 15.75
CA ASN A 210 -1.54 1.33 16.93
C ASN A 210 -1.40 2.82 16.60
N TYR A 211 -0.70 3.14 15.52
CA TYR A 211 -0.45 4.51 15.04
C TYR A 211 -1.32 4.88 13.83
N VAL A 212 -1.50 3.94 12.88
CA VAL A 212 -2.36 4.09 11.70
C VAL A 212 -3.57 3.20 11.89
N LYS A 213 -4.62 3.75 12.55
CA LYS A 213 -5.81 2.98 12.90
C LYS A 213 -6.59 2.63 11.64
N PRO A 214 -6.81 1.33 11.36
CA PRO A 214 -7.69 0.92 10.29
C PRO A 214 -9.16 1.02 10.73
N ASP A 215 -10.08 1.10 9.76
CA ASP A 215 -11.52 0.98 10.00
C ASP A 215 -11.94 -0.49 10.01
N TYR A 216 -11.27 -1.33 9.21
CA TYR A 216 -11.53 -2.75 9.09
C TYR A 216 -10.24 -3.56 9.10
N VAL A 217 -10.30 -4.76 9.66
CA VAL A 217 -9.20 -5.73 9.67
C VAL A 217 -9.66 -7.03 9.01
N HIS A 218 -8.86 -7.51 8.06
CA HIS A 218 -9.09 -8.74 7.32
C HIS A 218 -7.94 -9.71 7.58
N VAL A 219 -8.26 -10.96 7.87
CA VAL A 219 -7.25 -12.00 8.10
C VAL A 219 -7.13 -12.86 6.86
N MET A 220 -5.92 -12.91 6.30
CA MET A 220 -5.60 -13.72 5.14
C MET A 220 -4.79 -14.94 5.55
N LYS A 221 -5.27 -16.14 5.16
CA LYS A 221 -4.62 -17.43 5.40
C LYS A 221 -4.80 -18.32 4.17
N ASP A 222 -3.73 -19.00 3.75
CA ASP A 222 -3.73 -19.94 2.62
C ASP A 222 -4.33 -19.38 1.32
N GLY A 223 -4.11 -18.10 1.04
CA GLY A 223 -4.56 -17.40 -0.16
C GLY A 223 -6.00 -16.86 -0.09
N LYS A 224 -6.67 -16.92 1.05
CA LYS A 224 -8.06 -16.46 1.22
C LYS A 224 -8.21 -15.48 2.38
N ILE A 225 -9.18 -14.57 2.31
CA ILE A 225 -9.67 -13.87 3.49
C ILE A 225 -10.56 -14.84 4.26
N VAL A 226 -10.12 -15.17 5.48
CA VAL A 226 -10.80 -16.16 6.34
C VAL A 226 -11.61 -15.51 7.45
N ARG A 227 -11.37 -14.24 7.75
CA ARG A 227 -12.13 -13.45 8.73
C ARG A 227 -12.01 -11.97 8.42
N SER A 228 -13.09 -11.23 8.65
CA SER A 228 -13.11 -9.77 8.63
C SER A 228 -13.78 -9.24 9.89
N GLY A 229 -13.33 -8.09 10.36
CA GLY A 229 -13.87 -7.49 11.58
C GLY A 229 -13.43 -6.04 11.77
N SER A 230 -13.78 -5.52 12.92
CA SER A 230 -13.38 -4.19 13.38
C SER A 230 -11.90 -4.19 13.82
N PRO A 231 -11.31 -3.03 14.16
CA PRO A 231 -9.91 -2.93 14.60
C PRO A 231 -9.53 -3.82 15.78
N GLU A 232 -10.49 -4.18 16.64
CA GLU A 232 -10.29 -5.08 17.78
C GLU A 232 -9.81 -6.47 17.37
N LEU A 233 -10.12 -6.90 16.14
CA LEU A 233 -9.62 -8.17 15.59
C LEU A 233 -8.09 -8.22 15.56
N ALA A 234 -7.42 -7.08 15.32
CA ALA A 234 -5.95 -7.02 15.34
C ALA A 234 -5.39 -7.31 16.75
N LEU A 235 -6.07 -6.87 17.82
CA LEU A 235 -5.69 -7.16 19.21
C LEU A 235 -5.85 -8.64 19.52
N GLU A 236 -6.94 -9.26 19.05
CA GLU A 236 -7.17 -10.69 19.24
C GLU A 236 -6.08 -11.53 18.55
N LEU A 237 -5.61 -11.09 17.36
CA LEU A 237 -4.55 -11.77 16.61
C LEU A 237 -3.19 -11.65 17.31
N GLU A 238 -2.90 -10.51 17.96
CA GLU A 238 -1.67 -10.35 18.73
C GLU A 238 -1.64 -11.24 19.95
N ASP A 239 -2.78 -11.36 20.67
CA ASP A 239 -2.90 -12.16 21.88
C ASP A 239 -2.92 -13.69 21.60
N LYS A 240 -3.67 -14.11 20.57
CA LYS A 240 -3.96 -15.54 20.31
C LYS A 240 -3.18 -16.14 19.13
N GLY A 241 -2.48 -15.32 18.36
CA GLY A 241 -1.87 -15.74 17.08
C GLY A 241 -2.90 -16.00 15.99
N TYR A 242 -2.53 -16.79 14.95
CA TYR A 242 -3.40 -17.11 13.82
C TYR A 242 -3.98 -18.53 13.85
N ASP A 243 -3.55 -19.40 14.79
CA ASP A 243 -3.88 -20.82 14.78
C ASP A 243 -5.33 -21.13 15.18
N TRP A 244 -5.95 -20.23 15.95
CA TRP A 244 -7.35 -20.38 16.38
C TRP A 244 -8.37 -20.10 15.28
N ILE A 245 -7.94 -19.49 14.16
CA ILE A 245 -8.82 -19.21 13.03
C ILE A 245 -8.98 -20.49 12.20
N THR A 246 -10.21 -21.02 12.19
CA THR A 246 -10.57 -22.27 11.55
C THR A 246 -11.23 -22.05 10.20
N SER A 247 -11.40 -23.13 9.41
CA SER A 247 -12.10 -23.09 8.13
C SER A 247 -13.61 -22.72 8.25
N GLU A 248 -14.21 -22.89 9.42
CA GLU A 248 -15.61 -22.48 9.67
C GLU A 248 -15.80 -20.95 9.70
N ASP A 249 -14.72 -20.20 9.94
CA ASP A 249 -14.74 -18.74 9.88
C ASP A 249 -14.83 -18.20 8.44
N VAL A 250 -14.41 -19.00 7.44
CA VAL A 250 -14.42 -18.63 6.00
C VAL A 250 -15.85 -18.49 5.47
N GLU A 251 -16.79 -19.31 5.94
CA GLU A 251 -18.18 -19.31 5.45
C GLU A 251 -18.96 -18.04 5.85
N LYS A 252 -18.52 -17.34 6.89
CA LYS A 252 -19.18 -16.11 7.37
C LYS A 252 -18.76 -14.83 6.64
N VAL A 253 -17.66 -14.87 5.87
CA VAL A 253 -17.11 -13.71 5.13
C VAL A 253 -17.71 -13.59 3.72
N GLY A 254 -18.32 -14.66 3.21
CA GLY A 254 -18.90 -14.75 1.86
C GLY A 254 -20.42 -14.55 1.79
N ALA A 255 -21.08 -14.13 2.88
CA ALA A 255 -22.52 -13.95 2.95
C ALA A 255 -22.94 -12.47 2.91
#